data_20f2ecbbfa1291205d3db221a1654ead
#
_entry.id   20f2ecbbfa1291205d3db221a1654ead
#
_cell.length_a   1.000
_cell.length_b   1.000
_cell.length_c   1.000
_cell.angle_alpha   90.00
_cell.angle_beta   90.00
_cell.angle_gamma   90.00
#
_symmetry.space_group_name_H-M   'P 1'
#
loop_
_entity.id
_entity.type
_entity.pdbx_description
1 polymer ?
#
loop_
_entity_poly.entity_id
_entity_poly.type
_entity_poly.pdbx_seq_one_letter_code
_entity_poly.pdbx_strand_id
1 'polypeptide(L)'
;TSWATQIGYTQPQYSVSAIVNQKYNDWSDSYFSTSLGKERTYNDADSTNIGLRAWWRPQETGTATPSISVGFDTSETDATSNSNTTMYFVGLNWQDMFQADDRIGLAFGQPQKREGETTDPFAWEAYYQFQVNDSVSVTPAVFGGSDRNGTAGSDITGAVLETTFKF
;
A
#
# COMPACT_ATOMS: atom_id res chain seq x y z
N THR A 1 9.81 19.07 -13.39
CA THR A 1 8.52 19.71 -13.01
C THR A 1 7.45 18.64 -12.85
N SER A 2 6.60 18.78 -11.82
CA SER A 2 5.47 17.86 -11.63
C SER A 2 4.24 18.61 -11.13
N TRP A 3 3.07 18.04 -11.41
CA TRP A 3 1.80 18.46 -10.82
C TRP A 3 0.95 17.22 -10.50
N ALA A 4 0.02 17.37 -9.59
CA ALA A 4 -0.94 16.34 -9.25
C ALA A 4 -2.33 16.95 -9.03
N THR A 5 -3.35 16.22 -9.43
CA THR A 5 -4.75 16.55 -9.16
C THR A 5 -5.44 15.33 -8.58
N GLN A 6 -6.15 15.53 -7.50
CA GLN A 6 -6.96 14.48 -6.86
C GLN A 6 -8.42 14.91 -6.80
N ILE A 7 -9.30 13.97 -7.10
CA ILE A 7 -10.73 14.07 -6.88
C ILE A 7 -11.18 12.92 -5.98
N GLY A 8 -12.09 13.18 -5.06
CA GLY A 8 -12.62 12.17 -4.18
C GLY A 8 -14.05 12.45 -3.77
N TYR A 9 -14.77 11.38 -3.47
CA TYR A 9 -16.11 11.42 -2.91
C TYR A 9 -16.15 10.55 -1.66
N THR A 10 -16.57 11.14 -0.54
CA THR A 10 -16.56 10.49 0.76
C THR A 10 -17.93 10.58 1.42
N GLN A 11 -18.37 9.45 1.91
CA GLN A 11 -19.56 9.27 2.76
C GLN A 11 -19.13 8.63 4.10
N PRO A 12 -19.99 8.61 5.13
CA PRO A 12 -19.62 8.04 6.42
C PRO A 12 -19.12 6.60 6.37
N GLN A 13 -19.56 5.79 5.40
CA GLN A 13 -19.25 4.37 5.30
C GLN A 13 -18.36 4.01 4.12
N TYR A 14 -18.13 4.90 3.17
CA TYR A 14 -17.27 4.60 2.02
C TYR A 14 -16.64 5.86 1.44
N SER A 15 -15.56 5.67 0.75
CA SER A 15 -14.91 6.69 -0.06
C SER A 15 -14.35 6.10 -1.33
N VAL A 16 -14.34 6.90 -2.37
CA VAL A 16 -13.61 6.62 -3.62
C VAL A 16 -12.82 7.86 -3.99
N SER A 17 -11.62 7.67 -4.48
CA SER A 17 -10.79 8.77 -4.97
C SER A 17 -9.89 8.34 -6.12
N ALA A 18 -9.56 9.29 -6.97
CA ALA A 18 -8.59 9.15 -8.04
C ALA A 18 -7.60 10.30 -7.99
N ILE A 19 -6.34 10.00 -8.22
CA ILE A 19 -5.28 10.98 -8.38
C ILE A 19 -4.60 10.77 -9.72
N VAL A 20 -4.30 11.86 -10.41
CA VAL A 20 -3.44 11.88 -11.58
C VAL A 20 -2.24 12.75 -11.25
N ASN A 21 -1.06 12.22 -11.47
CA ASN A 21 0.20 12.95 -11.32
C ASN A 21 0.96 12.90 -12.64
N GLN A 22 1.39 14.06 -13.11
CA GLN A 22 2.27 14.20 -14.26
C GLN A 22 3.64 14.68 -13.79
N LYS A 23 4.68 14.04 -14.29
CA LYS A 23 6.08 14.41 -14.08
C LYS A 23 6.72 14.66 -15.43
N TYR A 24 7.46 15.75 -15.54
CA TYR A 24 8.11 16.17 -16.78
C TYR A 24 9.59 16.31 -16.54
N ASN A 25 10.40 15.78 -17.43
CA ASN A 25 11.85 15.86 -17.47
C ASN A 25 12.53 15.64 -16.12
N ASP A 26 13.59 14.90 -16.10
CA ASP A 26 14.52 14.77 -14.96
C ASP A 26 13.81 14.62 -13.59
N TRP A 27 13.15 13.52 -13.37
CA TRP A 27 12.51 13.22 -12.09
C TRP A 27 13.10 11.96 -11.46
N SER A 28 13.01 11.87 -10.13
CA SER A 28 13.37 10.68 -9.37
C SER A 28 12.33 10.38 -8.30
N ASP A 29 12.12 9.10 -8.03
CA ASP A 29 11.27 8.59 -6.96
C ASP A 29 12.14 7.94 -5.88
N SER A 30 12.66 8.75 -4.96
CA SER A 30 13.57 8.29 -3.90
C SER A 30 12.87 7.54 -2.76
N TYR A 31 11.55 7.58 -2.68
CA TYR A 31 10.80 7.02 -1.56
C TYR A 31 10.06 5.72 -1.85
N PHE A 32 10.12 5.19 -3.07
CA PHE A 32 9.39 3.99 -3.43
C PHE A 32 10.31 2.77 -3.57
N SER A 33 10.08 1.78 -2.71
CA SER A 33 10.51 0.42 -3.00
C SER A 33 9.58 -0.15 -4.08
N THR A 34 10.09 -0.28 -5.28
CA THR A 34 9.44 -1.02 -6.36
C THR A 34 9.81 -2.50 -6.25
N SER A 35 9.20 -3.36 -7.04
CA SER A 35 9.67 -4.73 -7.27
C SER A 35 11.14 -4.77 -7.69
N LEU A 36 11.66 -3.68 -8.24
CA LEU A 36 13.05 -3.50 -8.62
C LEU A 36 13.95 -3.05 -7.47
N GLY A 37 13.41 -2.70 -6.32
CA GLY A 37 14.13 -2.32 -5.11
C GLY A 37 15.01 -1.08 -5.23
N LYS A 38 14.82 -0.26 -6.24
CA LYS A 38 15.66 0.90 -6.52
C LYS A 38 14.82 2.15 -6.76
N GLU A 39 15.40 3.28 -6.40
CA GLU A 39 15.00 4.59 -6.85
C GLU A 39 14.88 4.62 -8.37
N ARG A 40 13.83 5.23 -8.86
CA ARG A 40 13.62 5.45 -10.28
C ARG A 40 14.03 6.88 -10.61
N THR A 41 15.05 7.02 -11.43
CA THR A 41 15.50 8.30 -11.98
C THR A 41 15.42 8.25 -13.49
N TYR A 42 14.82 9.25 -14.08
CA TYR A 42 14.64 9.37 -15.51
C TYR A 42 15.08 10.74 -15.98
N ASN A 43 15.95 10.75 -16.98
CA ASN A 43 16.40 11.97 -17.66
C ASN A 43 15.64 12.07 -18.98
N ASP A 44 15.19 13.27 -19.33
CA ASP A 44 14.46 13.58 -20.56
C ASP A 44 13.24 12.67 -20.82
N ALA A 45 12.56 12.27 -19.76
CA ALA A 45 11.37 11.42 -19.85
C ALA A 45 10.21 12.01 -19.06
N ASP A 46 9.02 11.82 -19.58
CA ASP A 46 7.78 12.16 -18.93
C ASP A 46 7.14 10.93 -18.28
N SER A 47 6.28 11.13 -17.31
CA SER A 47 5.55 10.06 -16.65
C SER A 47 4.15 10.50 -16.28
N THR A 48 3.16 9.66 -16.61
CA THR A 48 1.78 9.78 -16.16
C THR A 48 1.50 8.71 -15.12
N ASN A 49 1.08 9.13 -13.94
CA ASN A 49 0.79 8.22 -12.83
C ASN A 49 -0.67 8.39 -12.42
N ILE A 50 -1.39 7.29 -12.32
CA ILE A 50 -2.79 7.25 -11.92
C ILE A 50 -2.92 6.35 -10.70
N GLY A 51 -3.53 6.88 -9.64
CA GLY A 51 -3.83 6.14 -8.43
C GLY A 51 -5.34 6.13 -8.15
N LEU A 52 -5.87 4.96 -7.87
CA LEU A 52 -7.27 4.75 -7.48
C LEU A 52 -7.31 4.19 -6.06
N ARG A 53 -8.18 4.73 -5.21
CA ARG A 53 -8.39 4.28 -3.84
C ARG A 53 -9.87 4.21 -3.56
N ALA A 54 -10.25 3.15 -2.86
CA ALA A 54 -11.58 3.04 -2.30
C ALA A 54 -11.51 2.36 -0.93
N TRP A 55 -12.43 2.75 -0.04
CA TRP A 55 -12.66 2.01 1.19
C TRP A 55 -14.15 1.97 1.51
N TRP A 56 -14.50 0.92 2.23
CA TRP A 56 -15.82 0.74 2.82
C TRP A 56 -15.66 0.24 4.26
N ARG A 57 -16.57 0.65 5.16
CA ARG A 57 -16.63 0.17 6.53
C ARG A 57 -18.06 -0.17 6.94
N PRO A 58 -18.28 -1.20 7.77
CA PRO A 58 -19.59 -1.48 8.37
C PRO A 58 -20.03 -0.35 9.29
N GLN A 59 -21.31 -0.28 9.59
CA GLN A 59 -21.86 0.67 10.55
C GLN A 59 -21.49 0.32 12.00
N GLU A 60 -21.34 -0.97 12.28
CA GLU A 60 -21.08 -1.52 13.60
C GLU A 60 -19.69 -2.15 13.64
N THR A 61 -18.99 -1.98 14.73
CA THR A 61 -17.75 -2.68 15.08
C THR A 61 -18.06 -3.94 15.91
N GLY A 62 -17.05 -4.76 16.24
CA GLY A 62 -17.24 -5.99 16.99
C GLY A 62 -17.97 -7.11 16.21
N THR A 63 -18.01 -7.00 14.89
CA THR A 63 -18.64 -7.97 13.99
C THR A 63 -17.61 -8.69 13.12
N ALA A 64 -17.96 -9.85 12.58
CA ALA A 64 -17.10 -10.58 11.65
C ALA A 64 -16.89 -9.86 10.32
N THR A 65 -17.62 -8.80 10.04
CA THR A 65 -17.51 -8.01 8.79
C THR A 65 -16.39 -6.97 8.91
N PRO A 66 -15.31 -7.08 8.11
CA PRO A 66 -14.21 -6.12 8.16
C PRO A 66 -14.56 -4.82 7.44
N SER A 67 -13.86 -3.77 7.77
CA SER A 67 -13.64 -2.66 6.83
C SER A 67 -12.72 -3.14 5.71
N ILE A 68 -12.99 -2.68 4.50
CA ILE A 68 -12.23 -3.08 3.30
C ILE A 68 -11.61 -1.82 2.69
N SER A 69 -10.34 -1.88 2.36
CA SER A 69 -9.67 -0.85 1.57
C SER A 69 -8.98 -1.48 0.38
N VAL A 70 -9.04 -0.81 -0.76
CA VAL A 70 -8.41 -1.26 -2.00
C VAL A 70 -7.69 -0.10 -2.66
N GLY A 71 -6.60 -0.41 -3.32
CA GLY A 71 -5.85 0.53 -4.11
C GLY A 71 -5.29 -0.10 -5.36
N PHE A 72 -5.22 0.72 -6.41
CA PHE A 72 -4.58 0.38 -7.67
C PHE A 72 -3.81 1.59 -8.17
N ASP A 73 -2.57 1.38 -8.61
CA ASP A 73 -1.77 2.42 -9.23
C ASP A 73 -1.19 1.90 -10.55
N THR A 74 -1.12 2.79 -11.51
CA THR A 74 -0.38 2.57 -12.76
C THR A 74 0.48 3.78 -13.08
N SER A 75 1.61 3.53 -13.68
CA SER A 75 2.54 4.55 -14.13
C SER A 75 2.99 4.23 -15.55
N GLU A 76 2.80 5.17 -16.45
CA GLU A 76 3.28 5.11 -17.82
C GLU A 76 4.43 6.10 -18.01
N THR A 77 5.45 5.72 -18.75
CA THR A 77 6.59 6.59 -19.05
C THR A 77 7.05 6.39 -20.50
N ASP A 78 7.49 7.47 -21.11
CA ASP A 78 8.07 7.47 -22.45
C ASP A 78 9.57 7.18 -22.45
N ALA A 79 10.17 6.92 -21.30
CA ALA A 79 11.58 6.53 -21.20
C ALA A 79 11.84 5.23 -21.95
N THR A 80 12.81 5.26 -22.87
CA THR A 80 13.10 4.17 -23.81
C THR A 80 13.56 2.85 -23.15
N SER A 81 14.05 2.90 -21.95
CA SER A 81 14.55 1.73 -21.20
C SER A 81 13.56 1.24 -20.14
N ASN A 82 12.38 1.82 -20.02
CA ASN A 82 11.43 1.51 -18.98
C ASN A 82 10.03 1.31 -19.53
N SER A 83 9.39 0.39 -18.92
CA SER A 83 8.03 0.02 -19.18
C SER A 83 7.13 0.55 -18.07
N ASN A 84 5.86 0.52 -18.36
CA ASN A 84 4.80 0.83 -17.44
C ASN A 84 4.88 -0.02 -16.18
N THR A 85 4.37 0.51 -15.10
CA THR A 85 4.30 -0.21 -13.84
C THR A 85 2.87 -0.25 -13.32
N THR A 86 2.55 -1.31 -12.60
CA THR A 86 1.28 -1.47 -11.91
C THR A 86 1.50 -1.94 -10.49
N MET A 87 0.61 -1.56 -9.58
CA MET A 87 0.51 -2.12 -8.23
C MET A 87 -0.94 -2.19 -7.79
N TYR A 88 -1.23 -3.08 -6.86
CA TYR A 88 -2.52 -3.10 -6.18
C TYR A 88 -2.36 -3.62 -4.74
N PHE A 89 -3.31 -3.25 -3.90
CA PHE A 89 -3.44 -3.81 -2.56
C PHE A 89 -4.90 -3.97 -2.15
N VAL A 90 -5.10 -4.89 -1.22
CA VAL A 90 -6.36 -5.08 -0.48
C VAL A 90 -6.01 -5.09 1.01
N GLY A 91 -6.74 -4.31 1.79
CA GLY A 91 -6.64 -4.29 3.25
C GLY A 91 -7.99 -4.62 3.87
N LEU A 92 -7.96 -5.46 4.89
CA LEU A 92 -9.09 -5.84 5.72
C LEU A 92 -8.79 -5.43 7.15
N ASN A 93 -9.75 -4.79 7.83
CA ASN A 93 -9.58 -4.37 9.21
C ASN A 93 -10.84 -4.63 10.01
N TRP A 94 -10.69 -5.32 11.14
CA TRP A 94 -11.72 -5.53 12.15
C TRP A 94 -11.42 -4.69 13.38
N GLN A 95 -12.43 -4.13 13.99
CA GLN A 95 -12.34 -3.34 15.21
C GLN A 95 -13.22 -3.97 16.31
N ASP A 96 -12.79 -3.82 17.57
CA ASP A 96 -13.52 -4.24 18.75
C ASP A 96 -13.89 -5.73 18.77
N MET A 97 -12.99 -6.59 18.25
CA MET A 97 -13.29 -8.01 18.11
C MET A 97 -13.16 -8.79 19.41
N PHE A 98 -12.16 -8.50 20.22
CA PHE A 98 -11.90 -9.20 21.48
C PHE A 98 -11.97 -8.28 22.68
N GLN A 99 -11.62 -7.03 22.50
CA GLN A 99 -11.74 -5.98 23.52
C GLN A 99 -11.99 -4.63 22.84
N ALA A 100 -12.46 -3.65 23.64
CA ALA A 100 -12.66 -2.31 23.14
C ALA A 100 -11.37 -1.72 22.58
N ASP A 101 -11.47 -1.02 21.45
CA ASP A 101 -10.38 -0.34 20.76
C ASP A 101 -9.27 -1.28 20.18
N ASP A 102 -9.47 -2.60 20.21
CA ASP A 102 -8.55 -3.48 19.50
C ASP A 102 -8.75 -3.44 17.98
N ARG A 103 -7.73 -3.86 17.26
CA ARG A 103 -7.76 -3.94 15.80
C ARG A 103 -7.02 -5.16 15.29
N ILE A 104 -7.66 -5.86 14.35
CA ILE A 104 -7.01 -6.89 13.55
C ILE A 104 -6.89 -6.35 12.15
N GLY A 105 -5.72 -6.42 11.56
CA GLY A 105 -5.48 -6.05 10.17
C GLY A 105 -4.89 -7.20 9.38
N LEU A 106 -5.32 -7.31 8.14
CA LEU A 106 -4.74 -8.16 7.10
C LEU A 106 -4.63 -7.34 5.84
N ALA A 107 -3.44 -7.25 5.29
CA ALA A 107 -3.20 -6.57 4.02
C ALA A 107 -2.42 -7.49 3.09
N PHE A 108 -2.71 -7.42 1.81
CA PHE A 108 -1.97 -8.14 0.78
C PHE A 108 -2.09 -7.44 -0.58
N GLY A 109 -1.13 -7.70 -1.44
CA GLY A 109 -1.14 -7.12 -2.78
C GLY A 109 0.14 -7.35 -3.55
N GLN A 110 0.15 -6.80 -4.73
CA GLN A 110 1.32 -6.77 -5.58
C GLN A 110 2.03 -5.43 -5.40
N PRO A 111 3.27 -5.42 -4.92
CA PRO A 111 4.13 -4.24 -5.00
C PRO A 111 4.32 -3.78 -6.45
N GLN A 112 4.79 -2.57 -6.63
CA GLN A 112 4.98 -2.01 -7.96
C GLN A 112 5.81 -2.95 -8.85
N LYS A 113 5.18 -3.50 -9.88
CA LYS A 113 5.74 -4.41 -10.88
C LYS A 113 5.85 -3.68 -12.21
N ARG A 114 6.97 -3.89 -12.89
CA ARG A 114 7.20 -3.35 -14.24
C ARG A 114 6.62 -4.29 -15.29
N GLU A 115 6.08 -3.72 -16.36
CA GLU A 115 5.71 -4.47 -17.56
C GLU A 115 6.92 -5.22 -18.11
N GLY A 116 6.71 -6.48 -18.52
CA GLY A 116 7.79 -7.35 -19.00
C GLY A 116 8.65 -7.98 -17.89
N GLU A 117 8.42 -7.66 -16.62
CA GLU A 117 9.05 -8.34 -15.50
C GLU A 117 8.51 -9.77 -15.39
N THR A 118 9.41 -10.74 -15.32
CA THR A 118 9.05 -12.17 -15.34
C THR A 118 8.67 -12.74 -13.97
N THR A 119 8.86 -11.96 -12.91
CA THR A 119 8.49 -12.31 -11.54
C THR A 119 7.13 -11.74 -11.17
N ASP A 120 6.47 -12.37 -10.22
CA ASP A 120 5.17 -11.93 -9.67
C ASP A 120 5.31 -11.56 -8.19
N PRO A 121 5.85 -10.36 -7.89
CA PRO A 121 6.07 -9.94 -6.52
C PRO A 121 4.74 -9.86 -5.77
N PHE A 122 4.73 -10.41 -4.56
CA PHE A 122 3.57 -10.39 -3.69
C PHE A 122 4.01 -10.02 -2.28
N ALA A 123 3.21 -9.24 -1.57
CA ALA A 123 3.46 -8.88 -0.19
C ALA A 123 2.19 -9.03 0.64
N TRP A 124 2.36 -9.39 1.90
CA TRP A 124 1.26 -9.49 2.85
C TRP A 124 1.72 -9.12 4.26
N GLU A 125 0.77 -8.67 5.08
CA GLU A 125 0.97 -8.38 6.49
C GLU A 125 -0.30 -8.75 7.25
N ALA A 126 -0.12 -9.28 8.47
CA ALA A 126 -1.19 -9.47 9.43
C ALA A 126 -0.74 -8.94 10.79
N TYR A 127 -1.62 -8.20 11.47
CA TYR A 127 -1.33 -7.66 12.79
C TYR A 127 -2.53 -7.73 13.72
N TYR A 128 -2.25 -7.69 15.01
CA TYR A 128 -3.24 -7.49 16.07
C TYR A 128 -2.78 -6.37 16.98
N GLN A 129 -3.47 -5.25 16.97
CA GLN A 129 -3.24 -4.13 17.88
C GLN A 129 -4.20 -4.23 19.05
N PHE A 130 -3.70 -4.19 20.26
CA PHE A 130 -4.50 -4.14 21.46
C PHE A 130 -4.08 -2.99 22.38
N GLN A 131 -5.08 -2.36 23.02
CA GLN A 131 -4.88 -1.33 24.02
C GLN A 131 -4.52 -1.97 25.37
N VAL A 132 -3.37 -1.61 25.93
CA VAL A 132 -2.98 -1.99 27.29
C VAL A 132 -3.66 -1.04 28.29
N ASN A 133 -3.72 0.25 27.94
CA ASN A 133 -4.43 1.30 28.65
C ASN A 133 -4.61 2.51 27.70
N ASP A 134 -5.19 3.62 28.18
CA ASP A 134 -5.49 4.83 27.40
C ASP A 134 -4.25 5.44 26.70
N SER A 135 -3.06 5.17 27.21
CA SER A 135 -1.80 5.76 26.74
C SER A 135 -0.88 4.75 26.04
N VAL A 136 -1.16 3.46 26.11
CA VAL A 136 -0.23 2.42 25.60
C VAL A 136 -0.99 1.40 24.76
N SER A 137 -0.53 1.19 23.54
CA SER A 137 -0.94 0.07 22.71
C SER A 137 0.25 -0.79 22.27
N VAL A 138 0.00 -2.06 22.04
CA VAL A 138 0.99 -3.05 21.57
C VAL A 138 0.45 -3.73 20.33
N THR A 139 1.32 -3.85 19.30
CA THR A 139 0.95 -4.39 18.00
C THR A 139 1.98 -5.44 17.55
N PRO A 140 1.79 -6.72 17.87
CA PRO A 140 2.48 -7.78 17.16
C PRO A 140 2.01 -7.84 15.70
N ALA A 141 2.97 -7.98 14.79
CA ALA A 141 2.70 -8.14 13.37
C ALA A 141 3.63 -9.19 12.76
N VAL A 142 3.13 -9.86 11.74
CA VAL A 142 3.89 -10.77 10.88
C VAL A 142 3.69 -10.36 9.43
N PHE A 143 4.73 -10.46 8.65
CA PHE A 143 4.69 -10.06 7.25
C PHE A 143 5.53 -10.98 6.38
N GLY A 144 5.25 -10.98 5.10
CA GLY A 144 6.00 -11.72 4.12
C GLY A 144 5.91 -11.11 2.74
N GLY A 145 6.79 -11.57 1.88
CA GLY A 145 6.80 -11.19 0.47
C GLY A 145 7.59 -12.18 -0.35
N SER A 146 7.19 -12.35 -1.59
CA SER A 146 7.86 -13.18 -2.60
C SER A 146 8.38 -12.34 -3.75
N ASP A 147 9.40 -12.87 -4.43
CA ASP A 147 10.02 -12.29 -5.62
C ASP A 147 10.43 -10.81 -5.45
N ARG A 148 10.95 -10.46 -4.27
CA ARG A 148 11.34 -9.09 -3.94
C ARG A 148 12.36 -8.53 -4.93
N ASN A 149 12.18 -7.25 -5.25
CA ASN A 149 13.07 -6.50 -6.13
C ASN A 149 13.19 -7.13 -7.53
N GLY A 150 12.13 -7.78 -8.02
CA GLY A 150 12.14 -8.43 -9.33
C GLY A 150 13.07 -9.65 -9.42
N THR A 151 13.44 -10.24 -8.29
CA THR A 151 14.33 -11.40 -8.23
C THR A 151 13.53 -12.64 -7.85
N ALA A 152 13.46 -13.61 -8.76
CA ALA A 152 12.74 -14.86 -8.54
C ALA A 152 13.27 -15.60 -7.30
N GLY A 153 12.37 -16.02 -6.43
CA GLY A 153 12.69 -16.74 -5.19
C GLY A 153 13.34 -15.86 -4.10
N SER A 154 13.38 -14.55 -4.28
CA SER A 154 13.84 -13.63 -3.23
C SER A 154 12.70 -13.37 -2.22
N ASP A 155 12.47 -14.36 -1.36
CA ASP A 155 11.38 -14.33 -0.40
C ASP A 155 11.83 -13.78 0.95
N ILE A 156 10.91 -13.19 1.68
CA ILE A 156 11.12 -12.73 3.06
C ILE A 156 9.91 -13.07 3.92
N THR A 157 10.18 -13.41 5.16
CA THR A 157 9.18 -13.49 6.22
C THR A 157 9.77 -12.85 7.46
N GLY A 158 8.99 -12.06 8.16
CA GLY A 158 9.43 -11.39 9.37
C GLY A 158 8.30 -11.18 10.37
N ALA A 159 8.68 -10.77 11.55
CA ALA A 159 7.77 -10.35 12.60
C ALA A 159 8.30 -9.08 13.26
N VAL A 160 7.38 -8.24 13.73
CA VAL A 160 7.69 -7.03 14.48
C VAL A 160 6.74 -6.91 15.66
N LEU A 161 7.24 -6.33 16.74
CA LEU A 161 6.44 -5.92 17.88
C LEU A 161 6.60 -4.40 18.05
N GLU A 162 5.52 -3.70 17.79
CA GLU A 162 5.47 -2.25 17.99
C GLU A 162 4.78 -1.91 19.31
N THR A 163 5.30 -0.92 20.02
CA THR A 163 4.63 -0.34 21.20
C THR A 163 4.50 1.15 21.01
N THR A 164 3.27 1.65 21.06
CA THR A 164 2.96 3.07 20.91
C THR A 164 2.59 3.68 22.27
N PHE A 165 3.23 4.79 22.60
CA PHE A 165 2.95 5.60 23.78
C PHE A 165 2.33 6.94 23.36
N LYS A 166 1.23 7.33 24.01
CA LYS A 166 0.57 8.65 23.86
C LYS A 166 0.81 9.46 25.12
N PHE A 167 1.32 10.66 24.97
CA PHE A 167 1.60 11.61 26.07
C PHE A 167 0.63 12.80 26.03
#